data_f5cde8f5abb28bdaf5f4d9314273758d
#
_entry.id   f5cde8f5abb28bdaf5f4d9314273758d
#
_cell.length_a   1.000
_cell.length_b   1.000
_cell.length_c   1.000
_cell.angle_alpha   90.00
_cell.angle_beta   90.00
_cell.angle_gamma   90.00
#
_symmetry.space_group_name_H-M   'P 1'
#
loop_
_entity.id
_entity.type
_entity.pdbx_description
1 polymer ?
#
loop_
_entity_poly.entity_id
_entity_poly.type
_entity_poly.pdbx_seq_one_letter_code
_entity_poly.pdbx_strand_id
1 'polypeptide(L)'
;MGVMQRWKQRPPGSNWGDFGPDDQRGRMNLVTREKVLQGIAEVKEGITFCLSLPLDYPGGNVLNPRRSAPRLAATSREGRQFFCRPLDEYNPAMTDVISDDQVLMALQYSTQIDSFAHVGSRFDADADGSPELVFYNGFRAGEHVVPAPDKNTQSWDRFEGTEAKALGIQNMAEHGAQGRGVLIDLQHHFQRQRKAIGYEDLMRVLEKDKVAVEKGDM
;
A
#
# COMPACT_ATOMS: atom_id res chain seq x y z
N MET A 1 -20.22 19.83 -14.59
CA MET A 1 -21.08 18.67 -14.35
C MET A 1 -20.89 18.24 -12.92
N GLY A 2 -21.97 18.15 -12.10
CA GLY A 2 -21.87 17.65 -10.74
C GLY A 2 -21.43 16.19 -10.76
N VAL A 3 -20.48 15.84 -9.90
CA VAL A 3 -20.03 14.45 -9.75
C VAL A 3 -21.18 13.63 -9.21
N MET A 4 -21.55 12.56 -9.91
CA MET A 4 -22.63 11.70 -9.53
C MET A 4 -22.13 10.66 -8.52
N GLN A 5 -22.79 10.57 -7.37
CA GLN A 5 -22.49 9.58 -6.34
C GLN A 5 -22.69 8.16 -6.91
N ARG A 6 -21.69 7.27 -6.68
CA ARG A 6 -21.67 5.89 -7.21
C ARG A 6 -22.49 4.89 -6.41
N TRP A 7 -23.10 5.33 -5.32
CA TRP A 7 -23.86 4.46 -4.40
C TRP A 7 -25.15 5.15 -3.92
N LYS A 8 -26.13 4.37 -3.58
CA LYS A 8 -27.34 4.80 -2.85
C LYS A 8 -27.25 4.46 -1.37
N GLN A 9 -26.52 3.40 -1.04
CA GLN A 9 -26.20 3.00 0.33
C GLN A 9 -24.73 2.65 0.45
N ARG A 10 -24.19 2.73 1.67
CA ARG A 10 -22.79 2.44 1.96
C ARG A 10 -22.67 1.38 3.05
N PRO A 11 -21.56 0.60 3.10
CA PRO A 11 -21.36 -0.36 4.17
C PRO A 11 -21.45 0.29 5.55
N PRO A 12 -22.07 -0.36 6.56
CA PRO A 12 -22.13 0.16 7.90
C PRO A 12 -20.74 0.51 8.46
N GLY A 13 -20.60 1.70 9.06
CA GLY A 13 -19.34 2.17 9.59
C GLY A 13 -18.31 2.64 8.55
N SER A 14 -18.62 2.56 7.25
CA SER A 14 -17.72 3.09 6.21
C SER A 14 -17.73 4.62 6.21
N ASN A 15 -16.64 5.19 5.69
CA ASN A 15 -16.49 6.63 5.50
C ASN A 15 -16.70 7.05 4.03
N TRP A 16 -17.46 6.28 3.26
CA TRP A 16 -17.80 6.64 1.90
C TRP A 16 -18.54 7.99 1.86
N GLY A 17 -18.09 8.88 1.01
CA GLY A 17 -18.67 10.20 0.83
C GLY A 17 -18.26 11.24 1.88
N ASP A 18 -17.62 10.86 2.97
CA ASP A 18 -17.22 11.80 4.03
C ASP A 18 -16.24 12.88 3.51
N PHE A 19 -15.51 12.58 2.44
CA PHE A 19 -14.56 13.48 1.77
C PHE A 19 -14.98 13.79 0.32
N GLY A 20 -16.23 13.56 -0.01
CA GLY A 20 -16.78 13.75 -1.35
C GLY A 20 -16.89 12.44 -2.15
N PRO A 21 -17.77 12.43 -3.18
CA PRO A 21 -18.09 11.21 -3.93
C PRO A 21 -16.94 10.69 -4.80
N ASP A 22 -15.99 11.54 -5.17
CA ASP A 22 -14.80 11.17 -5.98
C ASP A 22 -13.54 11.02 -5.17
N ASP A 23 -13.60 11.14 -3.85
CA ASP A 23 -12.43 10.99 -3.03
C ASP A 23 -11.82 9.59 -3.18
N GLN A 24 -10.50 9.56 -3.29
CA GLN A 24 -9.71 8.35 -3.46
C GLN A 24 -8.63 8.19 -2.37
N ARG A 25 -8.66 9.03 -1.35
CA ARG A 25 -7.65 9.08 -0.28
C ARG A 25 -8.20 8.72 1.09
N GLY A 26 -9.51 8.69 1.26
CA GLY A 26 -10.16 8.34 2.52
C GLY A 26 -9.65 9.18 3.69
N ARG A 27 -9.30 8.52 4.79
CA ARG A 27 -8.83 9.22 6.00
C ARG A 27 -7.48 9.90 5.85
N MET A 28 -6.73 9.66 4.76
CA MET A 28 -5.53 10.45 4.45
C MET A 28 -5.86 11.94 4.24
N ASN A 29 -7.11 12.30 3.92
CA ASN A 29 -7.57 13.68 3.90
C ASN A 29 -7.51 14.37 5.28
N LEU A 30 -7.37 13.62 6.35
CA LEU A 30 -7.22 14.15 7.71
C LEU A 30 -5.77 14.52 8.07
N VAL A 31 -4.82 14.14 7.22
CA VAL A 31 -3.41 14.55 7.35
C VAL A 31 -3.29 15.98 6.83
N THR A 32 -3.68 16.92 7.68
CA THR A 32 -3.66 18.35 7.36
C THR A 32 -2.28 18.94 7.58
N ARG A 33 -2.09 20.21 7.15
CA ARG A 33 -0.86 20.96 7.40
C ARG A 33 -0.54 21.06 8.90
N GLU A 34 -1.56 21.27 9.73
CA GLU A 34 -1.42 21.34 11.20
C GLU A 34 -0.96 20.00 11.76
N LYS A 35 -1.47 18.87 11.21
CA LYS A 35 -1.06 17.53 11.61
C LYS A 35 0.40 17.25 11.22
N VAL A 36 0.85 17.73 10.06
CA VAL A 36 2.26 17.68 9.65
C VAL A 36 3.13 18.45 10.64
N LEU A 37 2.75 19.66 10.98
CA LEU A 37 3.50 20.50 11.94
C LEU A 37 3.51 19.85 13.33
N GLN A 38 2.42 19.23 13.77
CA GLN A 38 2.37 18.46 15.00
C GLN A 38 3.36 17.30 14.98
N GLY A 39 3.43 16.53 13.86
CA GLY A 39 4.42 15.46 13.69
C GLY A 39 5.86 15.96 13.77
N ILE A 40 6.16 17.10 13.15
CA ILE A 40 7.49 17.74 13.24
C ILE A 40 7.82 18.14 14.68
N ALA A 41 6.82 18.61 15.44
CA ALA A 41 7.01 19.02 16.83
C ALA A 41 7.35 17.86 17.78
N GLU A 42 7.09 16.60 17.37
CA GLU A 42 7.50 15.41 18.13
C GLU A 42 9.01 15.13 18.03
N VAL A 43 9.71 15.71 17.08
CA VAL A 43 11.17 15.54 16.93
C VAL A 43 11.88 16.33 18.03
N LYS A 44 12.43 15.64 19.04
CA LYS A 44 13.14 16.24 20.17
C LYS A 44 14.64 15.97 20.16
N GLU A 45 15.03 14.79 19.77
CA GLU A 45 16.40 14.29 19.90
C GLU A 45 17.11 14.08 18.56
N GLY A 46 16.39 14.23 17.43
CA GLY A 46 16.97 14.03 16.11
C GLY A 46 17.35 12.58 15.80
N ILE A 47 16.82 11.62 16.56
CA ILE A 47 17.05 10.18 16.33
C ILE A 47 16.11 9.71 15.22
N THR A 48 16.68 8.91 14.30
CA THR A 48 15.92 8.31 13.21
C THR A 48 15.74 6.80 13.45
N PHE A 49 14.56 6.29 13.12
CA PHE A 49 14.22 4.88 13.21
C PHE A 49 13.80 4.36 11.84
N CYS A 50 14.39 3.24 11.40
CA CYS A 50 13.93 2.55 10.21
C CYS A 50 12.72 1.68 10.59
N LEU A 51 11.54 2.05 10.10
CA LEU A 51 10.31 1.28 10.31
C LEU A 51 10.02 0.30 9.18
N SER A 52 10.80 0.36 8.09
CA SER A 52 10.69 -0.58 6.98
C SER A 52 11.43 -1.87 7.28
N LEU A 53 10.78 -2.99 7.06
CA LEU A 53 11.44 -4.29 7.06
C LEU A 53 12.17 -4.51 5.74
N PRO A 54 13.20 -5.38 5.69
CA PRO A 54 13.79 -5.81 4.43
C PRO A 54 12.72 -6.31 3.45
N LEU A 55 12.92 -6.07 2.16
CA LEU A 55 11.91 -6.44 1.14
C LEU A 55 11.66 -7.96 1.08
N ASP A 56 12.62 -8.77 1.44
CA ASP A 56 12.52 -10.23 1.48
C ASP A 56 11.98 -10.79 2.80
N TYR A 57 11.62 -9.93 3.75
CA TYR A 57 10.97 -10.34 4.99
C TYR A 57 9.44 -10.44 4.77
N PRO A 58 8.75 -11.48 5.25
CA PRO A 58 9.13 -12.48 6.27
C PRO A 58 9.90 -13.69 5.75
N GLY A 59 10.19 -13.79 4.47
CA GLY A 59 10.82 -14.93 3.83
C GLY A 59 9.83 -16.00 3.36
N GLY A 60 10.18 -16.70 2.30
CA GLY A 60 9.36 -17.77 1.71
C GLY A 60 7.96 -17.31 1.26
N ASN A 61 7.00 -18.23 1.31
CA ASN A 61 5.59 -17.97 0.96
C ASN A 61 4.60 -18.57 1.97
N VAL A 62 5.07 -18.84 3.20
CA VAL A 62 4.27 -19.53 4.22
C VAL A 62 3.11 -18.66 4.72
N LEU A 63 3.32 -17.35 4.87
CA LEU A 63 2.27 -16.42 5.33
C LEU A 63 1.22 -16.17 4.26
N ASN A 64 1.64 -16.08 3.00
CA ASN A 64 0.74 -15.93 1.87
C ASN A 64 1.30 -16.70 0.67
N PRO A 65 0.76 -17.90 0.36
CA PRO A 65 1.25 -18.74 -0.74
C PRO A 65 1.21 -18.10 -2.14
N ARG A 66 0.42 -17.03 -2.32
CA ARG A 66 0.35 -16.29 -3.58
C ARG A 66 1.49 -15.29 -3.77
N ARG A 67 2.28 -15.03 -2.73
CA ARG A 67 3.34 -14.03 -2.73
C ARG A 67 4.68 -14.71 -2.56
N SER A 68 5.54 -14.60 -3.56
CA SER A 68 6.94 -15.07 -3.46
C SER A 68 7.86 -13.96 -2.99
N ALA A 69 8.96 -14.35 -2.38
CA ALA A 69 10.02 -13.42 -2.02
C ALA A 69 10.53 -12.67 -3.25
N PRO A 70 11.00 -11.42 -3.10
CA PRO A 70 11.62 -10.67 -4.17
C PRO A 70 12.77 -11.42 -4.82
N ARG A 71 12.87 -11.29 -6.13
CA ARG A 71 14.00 -11.82 -6.91
C ARG A 71 14.75 -10.66 -7.55
N LEU A 72 16.02 -10.51 -7.20
CA LEU A 72 16.92 -9.56 -7.81
C LEU A 72 17.57 -10.16 -9.05
N ALA A 73 17.77 -9.34 -10.07
CA ALA A 73 18.51 -9.69 -11.25
C ALA A 73 19.24 -8.44 -11.78
N ALA A 74 20.37 -8.62 -12.45
CA ALA A 74 20.98 -7.54 -13.18
C ALA A 74 20.08 -7.08 -14.33
N THR A 75 20.09 -5.79 -14.67
CA THR A 75 19.54 -5.35 -15.96
C THR A 75 20.40 -5.87 -17.11
N SER A 76 19.79 -6.01 -18.29
CA SER A 76 20.53 -6.48 -19.47
C SER A 76 20.07 -5.74 -20.72
N ARG A 77 21.00 -5.55 -21.66
CA ARG A 77 20.73 -5.05 -22.99
C ARG A 77 21.55 -5.83 -24.02
N GLU A 78 20.93 -6.28 -25.08
CA GLU A 78 21.59 -7.01 -26.16
C GLU A 78 22.38 -8.25 -25.67
N GLY A 79 21.82 -8.97 -24.67
CA GLY A 79 22.45 -10.16 -24.08
C GLY A 79 23.60 -9.87 -23.11
N ARG A 80 23.88 -8.62 -22.80
CA ARG A 80 24.93 -8.21 -21.87
C ARG A 80 24.34 -7.70 -20.56
N GLN A 81 24.82 -8.19 -19.43
CA GLN A 81 24.43 -7.73 -18.12
C GLN A 81 25.13 -6.40 -17.77
N PHE A 82 24.39 -5.56 -17.05
CA PHE A 82 24.87 -4.28 -16.52
C PHE A 82 25.05 -4.35 -15.00
N PHE A 83 25.87 -5.29 -14.56
CA PHE A 83 26.23 -5.43 -13.15
C PHE A 83 27.73 -5.67 -13.04
N CYS A 84 28.42 -4.82 -12.27
CA CYS A 84 29.88 -4.71 -12.24
C CYS A 84 30.47 -4.52 -13.65
N ARG A 85 29.82 -3.68 -14.46
CA ARG A 85 30.18 -3.45 -15.84
C ARG A 85 31.20 -2.31 -15.95
N PRO A 86 32.43 -2.56 -16.41
CA PRO A 86 33.40 -1.48 -16.66
C PRO A 86 33.00 -0.68 -17.91
N LEU A 87 33.13 0.65 -17.84
CA LEU A 87 32.80 1.54 -18.94
C LEU A 87 33.93 1.80 -19.91
N ASP A 88 35.16 1.36 -19.62
CA ASP A 88 36.29 1.37 -20.54
C ASP A 88 36.07 0.52 -21.79
N GLU A 89 35.13 -0.44 -21.75
CA GLU A 89 34.64 -1.18 -22.91
C GLU A 89 33.98 -0.27 -23.98
N TYR A 90 33.42 0.87 -23.54
CA TYR A 90 32.79 1.86 -24.45
C TYR A 90 33.73 2.99 -24.80
N ASN A 91 34.52 3.43 -23.85
CA ASN A 91 35.54 4.47 -24.02
C ASN A 91 36.70 4.19 -23.06
N PRO A 92 37.89 3.90 -23.60
CA PRO A 92 39.11 3.58 -22.81
C PRO A 92 39.51 4.67 -21.79
N ALA A 93 38.99 5.88 -21.91
CA ALA A 93 39.24 6.96 -20.97
C ALA A 93 38.32 6.91 -19.74
N MET A 94 37.26 6.07 -19.75
CA MET A 94 36.37 5.91 -18.63
C MET A 94 36.96 4.92 -17.62
N THR A 95 36.87 5.27 -16.34
CA THR A 95 37.36 4.43 -15.25
C THR A 95 36.20 3.92 -14.38
N ASP A 96 34.97 4.24 -14.75
CA ASP A 96 33.77 3.91 -13.99
C ASP A 96 33.39 2.45 -14.19
N VAL A 97 32.76 1.88 -13.12
CA VAL A 97 32.10 0.59 -13.15
C VAL A 97 30.67 0.80 -12.71
N ILE A 98 29.71 0.35 -13.51
CA ILE A 98 28.29 0.52 -13.20
C ILE A 98 27.64 -0.80 -12.81
N SER A 99 26.62 -0.71 -11.97
CA SER A 99 25.75 -1.83 -11.61
C SER A 99 24.31 -1.34 -11.61
N ASP A 100 23.50 -1.93 -12.48
CA ASP A 100 22.07 -1.72 -12.54
C ASP A 100 21.35 -3.02 -12.19
N ASP A 101 20.41 -2.95 -11.29
CA ASP A 101 19.60 -4.08 -10.87
C ASP A 101 18.10 -3.82 -11.02
N GLN A 102 17.37 -4.89 -11.06
CA GLN A 102 15.90 -4.90 -11.10
C GLN A 102 15.37 -5.90 -10.10
N VAL A 103 14.15 -5.67 -9.61
CA VAL A 103 13.46 -6.57 -8.70
C VAL A 103 12.13 -7.02 -9.27
N LEU A 104 11.85 -8.31 -9.17
CA LEU A 104 10.53 -8.89 -9.37
C LEU A 104 9.94 -9.26 -8.02
N MET A 105 8.83 -8.62 -7.62
CA MET A 105 8.22 -8.86 -6.32
C MET A 105 6.70 -8.68 -6.33
N ALA A 106 6.02 -9.35 -5.41
CA ALA A 106 4.66 -8.97 -5.04
C ALA A 106 4.73 -7.71 -4.16
N LEU A 107 4.05 -6.63 -4.54
CA LEU A 107 4.13 -5.34 -3.82
C LEU A 107 3.70 -5.44 -2.35
N GLN A 108 2.81 -6.37 -2.02
CA GLN A 108 2.32 -6.61 -0.66
C GLN A 108 3.12 -7.70 0.08
N TYR A 109 4.39 -7.91 -0.29
CA TYR A 109 5.21 -8.95 0.33
C TYR A 109 5.77 -8.52 1.69
N SER A 110 6.30 -7.33 1.79
CA SER A 110 6.89 -6.78 3.02
C SER A 110 6.18 -5.51 3.46
N THR A 111 6.85 -4.62 4.19
CA THR A 111 6.29 -3.34 4.65
C THR A 111 5.86 -2.47 3.47
N GLN A 112 4.60 -2.09 3.42
CA GLN A 112 4.05 -1.22 2.38
C GLN A 112 2.86 -0.41 2.89
N ILE A 113 2.48 0.60 2.13
CA ILE A 113 1.18 1.25 2.22
C ILE A 113 0.29 0.70 1.10
N ASP A 114 -0.83 0.08 1.46
CA ASP A 114 -1.79 -0.44 0.50
C ASP A 114 -2.67 0.66 -0.08
N SER A 115 -2.99 0.52 -1.36
CA SER A 115 -3.99 1.35 -2.02
C SER A 115 -5.40 0.83 -1.74
N PHE A 116 -6.41 1.68 -1.90
CA PHE A 116 -7.81 1.26 -1.79
C PHE A 116 -8.27 0.34 -2.93
N ALA A 117 -7.47 0.19 -3.98
CA ALA A 117 -7.71 -0.79 -5.04
C ALA A 117 -7.42 -2.25 -4.63
N HIS A 118 -6.73 -2.48 -3.50
CA HIS A 118 -6.33 -3.83 -3.08
C HIS A 118 -7.38 -4.59 -2.27
N VAL A 119 -8.32 -3.88 -1.64
CA VAL A 119 -9.36 -4.51 -0.82
C VAL A 119 -10.72 -3.91 -1.14
N GLY A 120 -11.61 -4.74 -1.62
CA GLY A 120 -13.02 -4.42 -1.86
C GLY A 120 -13.93 -5.35 -1.09
N SER A 121 -15.23 -5.20 -1.29
CA SER A 121 -16.26 -6.05 -0.71
C SER A 121 -17.32 -6.40 -1.74
N ARG A 122 -18.07 -7.44 -1.45
CA ARG A 122 -19.33 -7.72 -2.16
C ARG A 122 -20.45 -7.03 -1.38
N PHE A 123 -21.03 -6.00 -1.97
CA PHE A 123 -22.02 -5.15 -1.29
C PHE A 123 -22.98 -4.56 -2.32
N ASP A 124 -24.26 -4.52 -1.99
CA ASP A 124 -25.31 -3.89 -2.80
C ASP A 124 -25.26 -2.36 -2.61
N ALA A 125 -24.43 -1.69 -3.37
CA ALA A 125 -24.21 -0.26 -3.21
C ALA A 125 -25.27 0.60 -3.89
N ASP A 126 -25.92 0.09 -4.92
CA ASP A 126 -26.99 0.81 -5.63
C ASP A 126 -28.39 0.48 -5.13
N ALA A 127 -28.50 -0.38 -4.11
CA ALA A 127 -29.75 -0.77 -3.45
C ALA A 127 -30.78 -1.39 -4.44
N ASP A 128 -30.29 -2.24 -5.35
CA ASP A 128 -31.15 -3.00 -6.28
C ASP A 128 -31.43 -4.44 -5.82
N GLY A 129 -30.84 -4.85 -4.71
CA GLY A 129 -30.93 -6.18 -4.13
C GLY A 129 -29.86 -7.16 -4.61
N SER A 130 -28.93 -6.73 -5.47
CA SER A 130 -27.89 -7.58 -6.05
C SER A 130 -26.51 -7.08 -5.66
N PRO A 131 -25.78 -7.75 -4.74
CA PRO A 131 -24.44 -7.32 -4.33
C PRO A 131 -23.42 -7.36 -5.48
N GLU A 132 -22.80 -6.24 -5.77
CA GLU A 132 -21.70 -6.11 -6.71
C GLU A 132 -20.32 -6.08 -6.00
N LEU A 133 -19.24 -6.19 -6.78
CA LEU A 133 -17.87 -6.06 -6.28
C LEU A 133 -17.48 -4.58 -6.25
N VAL A 134 -17.39 -4.03 -5.06
CA VAL A 134 -17.14 -2.60 -4.85
C VAL A 134 -15.92 -2.36 -3.96
N PHE A 135 -15.30 -1.23 -4.18
CA PHE A 135 -14.19 -0.69 -3.39
C PHE A 135 -14.61 0.59 -2.69
N TYR A 136 -13.67 1.25 -2.02
CA TYR A 136 -13.90 2.53 -1.36
C TYR A 136 -14.70 3.49 -2.28
N ASN A 137 -15.62 4.26 -1.71
CA ASN A 137 -16.48 5.21 -2.42
C ASN A 137 -17.28 4.63 -3.59
N GLY A 138 -17.62 3.34 -3.54
CA GLY A 138 -18.45 2.70 -4.55
C GLY A 138 -17.77 2.53 -5.91
N PHE A 139 -16.46 2.67 -5.99
CA PHE A 139 -15.73 2.31 -7.20
C PHE A 139 -15.88 0.80 -7.48
N ARG A 140 -16.04 0.40 -8.73
CA ARG A 140 -16.41 -0.97 -9.12
C ARG A 140 -15.28 -1.77 -9.73
N ALA A 141 -15.28 -3.06 -9.46
CA ALA A 141 -14.44 -4.01 -10.17
C ALA A 141 -14.86 -4.13 -11.64
N GLY A 142 -13.88 -4.30 -12.52
CA GLY A 142 -14.08 -4.39 -13.97
C GLY A 142 -14.21 -3.03 -14.67
N GLU A 143 -14.58 -1.99 -13.95
CA GLU A 143 -14.71 -0.62 -14.46
C GLU A 143 -13.53 0.26 -13.99
N HIS A 144 -13.31 0.31 -12.71
CA HIS A 144 -12.33 1.19 -12.05
C HIS A 144 -11.09 0.44 -11.55
N VAL A 145 -11.28 -0.77 -11.07
CA VAL A 145 -10.21 -1.71 -10.72
C VAL A 145 -10.36 -2.90 -11.65
N VAL A 146 -9.51 -2.96 -12.66
CA VAL A 146 -9.66 -3.87 -13.79
C VAL A 146 -8.72 -5.07 -13.63
N PRO A 147 -9.24 -6.29 -13.57
CA PRO A 147 -8.41 -7.49 -13.56
C PRO A 147 -7.82 -7.77 -14.94
N ALA A 148 -6.74 -8.56 -15.00
CA ALA A 148 -6.25 -9.09 -16.26
C ALA A 148 -7.35 -9.86 -17.01
N PRO A 149 -7.38 -9.81 -18.35
CA PRO A 149 -8.39 -10.51 -19.15
C PRO A 149 -8.41 -12.02 -18.93
N ASP A 150 -7.24 -12.61 -18.77
CA ASP A 150 -7.10 -14.03 -18.46
C ASP A 150 -6.88 -14.23 -16.95
N LYS A 151 -7.93 -14.67 -16.28
CA LYS A 151 -7.92 -14.93 -14.83
C LYS A 151 -7.05 -16.13 -14.43
N ASN A 152 -6.63 -16.94 -15.38
CA ASN A 152 -5.85 -18.17 -15.17
C ASN A 152 -4.36 -17.97 -15.48
N THR A 153 -3.97 -16.78 -15.95
CA THR A 153 -2.56 -16.51 -16.26
C THR A 153 -1.75 -16.44 -14.96
N GLN A 154 -0.92 -17.42 -14.75
CA GLN A 154 0.05 -17.48 -13.65
C GLN A 154 1.46 -17.06 -14.08
N SER A 155 1.61 -16.61 -15.32
CA SER A 155 2.92 -16.29 -15.89
C SER A 155 3.41 -14.92 -15.44
N TRP A 156 4.55 -14.91 -14.78
CA TRP A 156 5.30 -13.69 -14.46
C TRP A 156 5.83 -12.97 -15.71
N ASP A 157 5.73 -13.61 -16.86
CA ASP A 157 6.23 -13.09 -18.13
C ASP A 157 5.18 -12.22 -18.85
N ARG A 158 3.95 -12.14 -18.31
CA ARG A 158 2.86 -11.34 -18.87
C ARG A 158 2.30 -10.39 -17.82
N PHE A 159 2.73 -9.15 -17.85
CA PHE A 159 2.22 -8.06 -17.00
C PHE A 159 1.04 -7.30 -17.65
N GLU A 160 0.26 -7.99 -18.48
CA GLU A 160 -0.77 -7.34 -19.27
C GLU A 160 -2.11 -7.27 -18.54
N GLY A 161 -2.72 -6.10 -18.56
CA GLY A 161 -4.15 -5.88 -18.39
C GLY A 161 -4.68 -5.74 -16.97
N THR A 162 -3.83 -5.75 -15.93
CA THR A 162 -4.28 -5.37 -14.58
C THR A 162 -4.08 -3.88 -14.38
N GLU A 163 -5.15 -3.15 -14.03
CA GLU A 163 -5.11 -1.70 -13.94
C GLU A 163 -5.98 -1.18 -12.79
N ALA A 164 -5.43 -0.27 -12.00
CA ALA A 164 -6.19 0.57 -11.08
C ALA A 164 -6.42 1.94 -11.72
N LYS A 165 -7.48 2.08 -12.52
CA LYS A 165 -7.90 3.37 -13.13
C LYS A 165 -8.32 4.38 -12.07
N ALA A 166 -8.77 3.88 -10.93
CA ALA A 166 -9.07 4.64 -9.73
C ALA A 166 -8.51 3.91 -8.51
N LEU A 167 -8.39 4.61 -7.39
CA LEU A 167 -7.97 4.10 -6.09
C LEU A 167 -6.52 3.58 -6.03
N GLY A 168 -5.72 3.81 -7.07
CA GLY A 168 -4.31 3.46 -7.06
C GLY A 168 -3.51 4.26 -6.03
N ILE A 169 -2.35 3.73 -5.63
CA ILE A 169 -1.49 4.35 -4.60
C ILE A 169 -0.99 5.74 -4.98
N GLN A 170 -0.90 6.06 -6.27
CA GLN A 170 -0.50 7.38 -6.77
C GLN A 170 -1.37 8.51 -6.21
N ASN A 171 -2.67 8.26 -5.96
CA ASN A 171 -3.57 9.25 -5.37
C ASN A 171 -3.17 9.65 -3.94
N MET A 172 -2.52 8.74 -3.20
CA MET A 172 -1.94 9.04 -1.90
C MET A 172 -0.57 9.68 -2.03
N ALA A 173 0.25 9.21 -2.99
CA ALA A 173 1.60 9.68 -3.22
C ALA A 173 1.67 11.15 -3.66
N GLU A 174 0.72 11.61 -4.47
CA GLU A 174 0.63 13.01 -4.92
C GLU A 174 0.51 14.01 -3.76
N HIS A 175 -0.08 13.59 -2.63
CA HIS A 175 -0.27 14.43 -1.45
C HIS A 175 0.77 14.15 -0.35
N GLY A 176 1.47 13.03 -0.47
CA GLY A 176 2.35 12.52 0.57
C GLY A 176 1.60 12.00 1.79
N ALA A 177 2.31 11.23 2.60
CA ALA A 177 1.83 10.73 3.89
C ALA A 177 2.85 11.16 4.95
N GLN A 178 2.61 12.30 5.59
CA GLN A 178 3.51 12.86 6.59
C GLN A 178 2.71 13.51 7.71
N GLY A 179 2.94 13.11 8.94
CA GLY A 179 2.20 13.61 10.09
C GLY A 179 2.69 12.98 11.38
N ARG A 180 1.89 13.06 12.43
CA ARG A 180 2.17 12.41 13.70
C ARG A 180 1.91 10.90 13.58
N GLY A 181 2.94 10.09 13.84
CA GLY A 181 2.83 8.65 13.95
C GLY A 181 2.49 8.21 15.37
N VAL A 182 1.67 7.19 15.51
CA VAL A 182 1.32 6.55 16.77
C VAL A 182 1.79 5.10 16.74
N LEU A 183 2.68 4.75 17.66
CA LEU A 183 3.16 3.38 17.79
C LEU A 183 2.23 2.56 18.71
N ILE A 184 1.74 1.44 18.21
CA ILE A 184 0.98 0.45 18.97
C ILE A 184 1.75 -0.85 18.98
N ASP A 185 2.38 -1.18 20.11
CA ASP A 185 3.26 -2.35 20.23
C ASP A 185 2.46 -3.63 20.52
N LEU A 186 1.87 -4.18 19.46
CA LEU A 186 1.12 -5.45 19.56
C LEU A 186 2.02 -6.62 19.94
N GLN A 187 3.30 -6.59 19.55
CA GLN A 187 4.24 -7.65 19.90
C GLN A 187 4.51 -7.70 21.41
N HIS A 188 4.60 -6.56 22.07
CA HIS A 188 4.73 -6.49 23.52
C HIS A 188 3.58 -7.20 24.23
N HIS A 189 2.34 -7.02 23.74
CA HIS A 189 1.14 -7.57 24.36
C HIS A 189 0.85 -9.04 24.02
N PHE A 190 1.11 -9.43 22.78
CA PHE A 190 0.72 -10.74 22.26
C PHE A 190 1.89 -11.67 21.98
N GLN A 191 3.12 -11.18 22.18
CA GLN A 191 4.34 -11.94 21.93
C GLN A 191 4.39 -12.44 20.47
N ARG A 192 4.99 -13.61 20.22
CA ARG A 192 5.06 -14.23 18.90
C ARG A 192 3.87 -15.16 18.59
N GLN A 193 2.76 -14.98 19.27
CA GLN A 193 1.57 -15.77 19.01
C GLN A 193 0.95 -15.39 17.66
N ARG A 194 0.62 -16.38 16.86
CA ARG A 194 -0.17 -16.17 15.65
C ARG A 194 -1.62 -15.95 16.04
N LYS A 195 -2.02 -14.71 16.23
CA LYS A 195 -3.35 -14.29 16.63
C LYS A 195 -3.89 -13.24 15.66
N ALA A 196 -5.13 -13.37 15.24
CA ALA A 196 -5.85 -12.28 14.60
C ALA A 196 -6.22 -11.24 15.68
N ILE A 197 -5.77 -10.00 15.48
CA ILE A 197 -6.06 -8.87 16.38
C ILE A 197 -7.31 -8.18 15.86
N GLY A 198 -8.38 -8.22 16.65
CA GLY A 198 -9.61 -7.51 16.36
C GLY A 198 -9.63 -6.10 16.95
N TYR A 199 -10.70 -5.35 16.64
CA TYR A 199 -10.88 -3.98 17.12
C TYR A 199 -10.82 -3.87 18.64
N GLU A 200 -11.51 -4.78 19.36
CA GLU A 200 -11.53 -4.78 20.84
C GLU A 200 -10.15 -5.06 21.45
N ASP A 201 -9.36 -5.96 20.84
CA ASP A 201 -7.98 -6.21 21.27
C ASP A 201 -7.14 -4.94 21.12
N LEU A 202 -7.29 -4.25 19.97
CA LEU A 202 -6.58 -3.00 19.70
C LEU A 202 -6.94 -1.90 20.70
N MET A 203 -8.23 -1.69 20.95
CA MET A 203 -8.69 -0.66 21.88
C MET A 203 -8.20 -0.94 23.32
N ARG A 204 -8.16 -2.21 23.74
CA ARG A 204 -7.62 -2.61 25.04
C ARG A 204 -6.12 -2.34 25.17
N VAL A 205 -5.36 -2.55 24.09
CA VAL A 205 -3.93 -2.22 24.06
C VAL A 205 -3.73 -0.72 24.19
N LEU A 206 -4.45 0.09 23.42
CA LEU A 206 -4.39 1.55 23.48
C LEU A 206 -4.68 2.07 24.90
N GLU A 207 -5.73 1.55 25.54
CA GLU A 207 -6.10 1.92 26.91
C GLU A 207 -5.00 1.55 27.91
N LYS A 208 -4.51 0.31 27.84
CA LYS A 208 -3.47 -0.20 28.75
C LYS A 208 -2.16 0.58 28.63
N ASP A 209 -1.76 0.92 27.41
CA ASP A 209 -0.53 1.67 27.14
C ASP A 209 -0.73 3.18 27.25
N LYS A 210 -1.96 3.64 27.52
CA LYS A 210 -2.32 5.06 27.59
C LYS A 210 -1.96 5.83 26.32
N VAL A 211 -2.13 5.17 25.17
CA VAL A 211 -1.88 5.77 23.87
C VAL A 211 -3.14 6.44 23.36
N ALA A 212 -3.05 7.75 23.15
CA ALA A 212 -4.12 8.55 22.56
C ALA A 212 -3.93 8.68 21.05
N VAL A 213 -4.94 8.23 20.30
CA VAL A 213 -5.00 8.40 18.84
C VAL A 213 -5.89 9.61 18.55
N GLU A 214 -5.36 10.55 17.80
CA GLU A 214 -6.06 11.76 17.40
C GLU A 214 -6.47 11.71 15.93
N LYS A 215 -7.37 12.58 15.53
CA LYS A 215 -7.79 12.73 14.15
C LYS A 215 -6.59 13.09 13.26
N GLY A 216 -6.34 12.28 12.23
CA GLY A 216 -5.22 12.47 11.30
C GLY A 216 -3.88 11.88 11.76
N ASP A 217 -3.84 11.13 12.85
CA ASP A 217 -2.67 10.30 13.20
C ASP A 217 -2.52 9.11 12.24
N MET A 218 -1.29 8.65 12.11
CA MET A 218 -0.89 7.51 11.29
C MET A 218 -0.28 6.41 12.13
#